data_63555d79494c7b4fbd1cf39be17dab5f
#
_entry.id   63555d79494c7b4fbd1cf39be17dab5f
#
_cell.length_a   1.000
_cell.length_b   1.000
_cell.length_c   1.000
_cell.angle_alpha   90.00
_cell.angle_beta   90.00
_cell.angle_gamma   90.00
#
_symmetry.space_group_name_H-M   'P 1'
#
loop_
_entity.id
_entity.type
_entity.pdbx_description
1 polymer ?
#
loop_
_entity_poly.entity_id
_entity_poly.type
_entity_poly.pdbx_seq_one_letter_code
_entity_poly.pdbx_strand_id
1 'polypeptide(L)'
;MTKSNIIERAYMIPIFKQDIENVLVIGLSSGAWVRVLTSIPSIKRIDIVEINSGYIDLIRSYPHLSPLLSDPRVHIHIDDGRRWLNRHPSTTFDFILMNTTWHWRNYISNLLSSDFLKIIRHHLTTTGALYYNTTSSIDARYTASLVFPYSYTYKNFVIASAVDIRRKVEKQDNYAILSRLTWPDTQKPVFSFNSPIEKQSIDEMLKVPLSNVDELITSTRYSRQPEEITDINMINEYRYGVDFWP
;
A
#
# COMPACT_ATOMS: atom_id res chain seq x y z
N MET A 1 18.94 3.31 -3.71
CA MET A 1 17.53 2.92 -3.98
C MET A 1 17.51 1.91 -5.12
N THR A 2 17.04 0.69 -4.91
CA THR A 2 16.88 -0.26 -6.01
C THR A 2 15.73 0.21 -6.90
N LYS A 3 15.99 0.49 -8.19
CA LYS A 3 14.98 0.98 -9.15
C LYS A 3 13.97 -0.10 -9.58
N SER A 4 13.98 -1.30 -8.98
CA SER A 4 13.10 -2.37 -9.40
C SER A 4 11.67 -2.17 -8.86
N ASN A 5 10.71 -2.36 -9.74
CA ASN A 5 9.26 -2.44 -9.44
C ASN A 5 8.65 -1.22 -8.73
N ILE A 6 9.15 0.00 -9.05
CA ILE A 6 8.60 1.25 -8.52
C ILE A 6 8.51 1.22 -6.98
N ILE A 7 9.56 0.71 -6.32
CA ILE A 7 9.63 0.52 -4.86
C ILE A 7 9.51 1.83 -4.07
N GLU A 8 9.78 2.97 -4.72
CA GLU A 8 9.62 4.29 -4.13
C GLU A 8 8.24 4.52 -3.52
N ARG A 9 7.20 3.85 -4.02
CA ARG A 9 5.85 3.90 -3.43
C ARG A 9 5.81 3.36 -2.00
N ALA A 10 6.64 2.36 -1.67
CA ALA A 10 6.72 1.81 -0.32
C ALA A 10 7.36 2.80 0.65
N TYR A 11 8.33 3.58 0.19
CA TYR A 11 8.99 4.60 1.02
C TYR A 11 8.08 5.81 1.33
N MET A 12 6.96 5.94 0.64
CA MET A 12 5.94 6.94 0.99
C MET A 12 5.10 6.55 2.22
N ILE A 13 5.13 5.30 2.66
CA ILE A 13 4.32 4.83 3.80
C ILE A 13 4.57 5.66 5.07
N PRO A 14 5.82 5.85 5.55
CA PRO A 14 6.09 6.68 6.72
C PRO A 14 5.79 8.17 6.49
N ILE A 15 5.75 8.63 5.24
CA ILE A 15 5.31 9.98 4.88
C ILE A 15 3.79 10.12 5.07
N PHE A 16 3.01 9.14 4.65
CA PHE A 16 1.56 9.16 4.83
C PHE A 16 1.15 9.04 6.30
N LYS A 17 1.87 8.25 7.07
CA LYS A 17 1.59 8.03 8.49
C LYS A 17 2.89 7.72 9.25
N GLN A 18 3.23 8.54 10.25
CA GLN A 18 4.48 8.40 11.02
C GLN A 18 4.36 7.44 12.22
N ASP A 19 3.20 7.43 12.85
CA ASP A 19 2.88 6.71 14.09
C ASP A 19 2.27 5.33 13.81
N ILE A 20 2.96 4.54 12.96
CA ILE A 20 2.53 3.19 12.61
C ILE A 20 3.17 2.21 13.58
N GLU A 21 2.38 1.47 14.35
CA GLU A 21 2.86 0.40 15.22
C GLU A 21 2.48 -0.98 14.69
N ASN A 22 1.24 -1.17 14.26
CA ASN A 22 0.69 -2.44 13.81
C ASN A 22 0.30 -2.35 12.33
N VAL A 23 0.89 -3.21 11.53
CA VAL A 23 0.67 -3.25 10.07
C VAL A 23 0.10 -4.59 9.66
N LEU A 24 -0.90 -4.56 8.79
CA LEU A 24 -1.32 -5.72 8.01
C LEU A 24 -0.84 -5.57 6.57
N VAL A 25 -0.27 -6.61 6.02
CA VAL A 25 0.09 -6.71 4.59
C VAL A 25 -0.72 -7.83 3.95
N ILE A 26 -1.52 -7.51 2.96
CA ILE A 26 -2.24 -8.50 2.15
C ILE A 26 -1.47 -8.67 0.83
N GLY A 27 -0.83 -9.82 0.67
CA GLY A 27 0.06 -10.14 -0.43
C GLY A 27 1.53 -9.84 -0.12
N LEU A 28 2.33 -10.89 0.12
CA LEU A 28 3.78 -10.80 0.39
C LEU A 28 4.57 -10.53 -0.88
N SER A 29 4.20 -11.18 -1.98
CA SER A 29 4.93 -11.10 -3.26
C SER A 29 6.44 -11.36 -3.07
N SER A 30 7.31 -10.55 -3.68
CA SER A 30 8.76 -10.67 -3.51
C SER A 30 9.29 -10.28 -2.13
N GLY A 31 8.46 -9.78 -1.22
CA GLY A 31 8.88 -9.30 0.10
C GLY A 31 9.53 -7.90 0.11
N ALA A 32 9.78 -7.28 -1.04
CA ALA A 32 10.49 -6.01 -1.12
C ALA A 32 9.77 -4.87 -0.36
N TRP A 33 8.44 -4.82 -0.40
CA TRP A 33 7.65 -3.83 0.33
C TRP A 33 7.69 -4.07 1.84
N VAL A 34 7.61 -5.33 2.26
CA VAL A 34 7.75 -5.71 3.68
C VAL A 34 9.15 -5.35 4.19
N ARG A 35 10.18 -5.56 3.36
CA ARG A 35 11.54 -5.14 3.69
C ARG A 35 11.63 -3.63 3.96
N VAL A 36 10.92 -2.80 3.20
CA VAL A 36 10.82 -1.37 3.51
C VAL A 36 10.09 -1.12 4.83
N LEU A 37 8.98 -1.81 5.10
CA LEU A 37 8.26 -1.67 6.37
C LEU A 37 9.15 -2.00 7.57
N THR A 38 10.03 -3.01 7.48
CA THR A 38 10.96 -3.34 8.58
C THR A 38 11.95 -2.22 8.90
N SER A 39 12.19 -1.28 7.96
CA SER A 39 13.07 -0.12 8.19
C SER A 39 12.40 1.03 8.96
N ILE A 40 11.09 0.99 9.15
CA ILE A 40 10.34 2.04 9.87
C ILE A 40 10.44 1.80 11.38
N PRO A 41 11.07 2.72 12.16
CA PRO A 41 11.38 2.45 13.55
C PRO A 41 10.17 2.31 14.48
N SER A 42 9.03 2.95 14.13
CA SER A 42 7.82 2.91 14.95
C SER A 42 7.07 1.58 14.86
N ILE A 43 7.30 0.78 13.83
CA ILE A 43 6.58 -0.48 13.60
C ILE A 43 7.02 -1.52 14.64
N LYS A 44 6.04 -2.04 15.38
CA LYS A 44 6.20 -3.09 16.40
C LYS A 44 5.76 -4.46 15.90
N ARG A 45 4.79 -4.50 14.96
CA ARG A 45 4.24 -5.75 14.43
C ARG A 45 3.83 -5.62 12.98
N ILE A 46 4.17 -6.63 12.17
CA ILE A 46 3.78 -6.76 10.76
C ILE A 46 3.15 -8.15 10.59
N ASP A 47 1.84 -8.20 10.49
CA ASP A 47 1.13 -9.40 10.08
C ASP A 47 1.03 -9.41 8.55
N ILE A 48 1.40 -10.53 7.93
CA ILE A 48 1.37 -10.71 6.49
C ILE A 48 0.46 -11.87 6.17
N VAL A 49 -0.53 -11.63 5.33
CA VAL A 49 -1.40 -12.71 4.83
C VAL A 49 -1.09 -12.92 3.35
N GLU A 50 -0.56 -14.11 3.04
CA GLU A 50 -0.14 -14.49 1.70
C GLU A 50 -0.77 -15.83 1.32
N ILE A 51 -1.39 -15.89 0.16
CA ILE A 51 -2.08 -17.10 -0.30
C ILE A 51 -1.12 -18.16 -0.84
N ASN A 52 0.05 -17.75 -1.33
CA ASN A 52 1.04 -18.63 -1.94
C ASN A 52 2.29 -18.76 -1.05
N SER A 53 2.43 -19.89 -0.35
CA SER A 53 3.59 -20.19 0.50
C SER A 53 4.93 -20.19 -0.24
N GLY A 54 4.94 -20.43 -1.54
CA GLY A 54 6.16 -20.45 -2.37
C GLY A 54 6.93 -19.12 -2.38
N TYR A 55 6.29 -18.00 -2.05
CA TYR A 55 6.99 -16.73 -1.90
C TYR A 55 7.96 -16.70 -0.72
N ILE A 56 7.74 -17.50 0.33
CA ILE A 56 8.67 -17.60 1.46
C ILE A 56 10.00 -18.21 0.99
N ASP A 57 9.95 -19.28 0.19
CA ASP A 57 11.14 -19.92 -0.33
C ASP A 57 11.86 -19.02 -1.35
N LEU A 58 11.10 -18.31 -2.18
CA LEU A 58 11.64 -17.32 -3.08
C LEU A 58 12.41 -16.23 -2.30
N ILE A 59 11.83 -15.64 -1.27
CA ILE A 59 12.47 -14.60 -0.46
C ILE A 59 13.73 -15.13 0.22
N ARG A 60 13.71 -16.37 0.72
CA ARG A 60 14.86 -17.01 1.35
C ARG A 60 16.07 -17.11 0.42
N SER A 61 15.83 -17.23 -0.89
CA SER A 61 16.90 -17.30 -1.91
C SER A 61 17.57 -15.95 -2.22
N TYR A 62 16.99 -14.82 -1.76
CA TYR A 62 17.55 -13.49 -2.01
C TYR A 62 18.17 -12.88 -0.74
N PRO A 63 19.52 -12.78 -0.66
CA PRO A 63 20.21 -12.31 0.57
C PRO A 63 19.77 -10.92 1.07
N HIS A 64 19.36 -10.03 0.18
CA HIS A 64 18.89 -8.68 0.55
C HIS A 64 17.44 -8.64 1.04
N LEU A 65 16.65 -9.70 0.81
CA LEU A 65 15.26 -9.82 1.25
C LEU A 65 15.11 -10.79 2.42
N SER A 66 15.92 -11.84 2.46
CA SER A 66 15.82 -12.90 3.47
C SER A 66 15.86 -12.42 4.92
N PRO A 67 16.51 -11.28 5.31
CA PRO A 67 16.49 -10.79 6.68
C PRO A 67 15.07 -10.49 7.20
N LEU A 68 14.09 -10.18 6.31
CA LEU A 68 12.72 -9.98 6.74
C LEU A 68 12.09 -11.22 7.39
N LEU A 69 12.53 -12.43 6.96
CA LEU A 69 12.01 -13.70 7.50
C LEU A 69 12.50 -14.00 8.93
N SER A 70 13.55 -13.31 9.37
CA SER A 70 14.13 -13.44 10.72
C SER A 70 13.82 -12.22 11.60
N ASP A 71 13.10 -11.22 11.10
CA ASP A 71 12.70 -10.07 11.89
C ASP A 71 11.57 -10.50 12.87
N PRO A 72 11.76 -10.37 14.19
CA PRO A 72 10.79 -10.86 15.18
C PRO A 72 9.45 -10.13 15.11
N ARG A 73 9.36 -9.01 14.43
CA ARG A 73 8.10 -8.26 14.23
C ARG A 73 7.26 -8.82 13.10
N VAL A 74 7.84 -9.66 12.23
CA VAL A 74 7.19 -10.19 11.02
C VAL A 74 6.52 -11.53 11.32
N HIS A 75 5.22 -11.60 11.08
CA HIS A 75 4.39 -12.79 11.26
C HIS A 75 3.70 -13.12 9.95
N ILE A 76 4.00 -14.28 9.34
CA ILE A 76 3.45 -14.69 8.05
C ILE A 76 2.36 -15.73 8.27
N HIS A 77 1.17 -15.47 7.72
CA HIS A 77 0.00 -16.33 7.72
C HIS A 77 -0.27 -16.79 6.29
N ILE A 78 -0.30 -18.11 6.07
CA ILE A 78 -0.68 -18.66 4.76
C ILE A 78 -2.19 -18.82 4.73
N ASP A 79 -2.86 -17.83 4.15
CA ASP A 79 -4.32 -17.76 4.07
C ASP A 79 -4.76 -16.78 2.96
N ASP A 80 -6.05 -16.77 2.64
CA ASP A 80 -6.70 -15.70 1.89
C ASP A 80 -6.91 -14.47 2.79
N GLY A 81 -6.59 -13.27 2.30
CA GLY A 81 -6.62 -12.03 3.10
C GLY A 81 -8.00 -11.70 3.66
N ARG A 82 -9.05 -11.86 2.85
CA ARG A 82 -10.43 -11.59 3.27
C ARG A 82 -10.91 -12.61 4.29
N ARG A 83 -10.60 -13.90 4.07
CA ARG A 83 -10.93 -14.96 4.99
C ARG A 83 -10.22 -14.80 6.33
N TRP A 84 -8.96 -14.40 6.32
CA TRP A 84 -8.18 -14.16 7.52
C TRP A 84 -8.78 -13.03 8.36
N LEU A 85 -9.12 -11.89 7.75
CA LEU A 85 -9.78 -10.78 8.44
C LEU A 85 -11.10 -11.19 9.08
N ASN A 86 -11.95 -11.91 8.35
CA ASN A 86 -13.23 -12.38 8.88
C ASN A 86 -13.09 -13.32 10.09
N ARG A 87 -11.95 -14.02 10.21
CA ARG A 87 -11.64 -14.89 11.36
C ARG A 87 -11.05 -14.14 12.55
N HIS A 88 -10.61 -12.89 12.35
CA HIS A 88 -9.97 -12.06 13.37
C HIS A 88 -10.72 -10.72 13.56
N PRO A 89 -12.04 -10.72 13.81
CA PRO A 89 -12.89 -9.53 13.72
C PRO A 89 -12.53 -8.41 14.71
N SER A 90 -11.83 -8.71 15.79
CA SER A 90 -11.43 -7.74 16.82
C SER A 90 -10.02 -7.15 16.62
N THR A 91 -9.28 -7.63 15.62
CA THR A 91 -7.92 -7.14 15.36
C THR A 91 -7.96 -5.84 14.56
N THR A 92 -7.23 -4.81 15.02
CA THR A 92 -7.13 -3.52 14.33
C THR A 92 -5.69 -3.16 14.01
N PHE A 93 -5.50 -2.38 12.94
CA PHE A 93 -4.21 -1.98 12.42
C PHE A 93 -4.14 -0.47 12.22
N ASP A 94 -2.93 0.07 12.40
CA ASP A 94 -2.66 1.47 12.07
C ASP A 94 -2.49 1.68 10.57
N PHE A 95 -2.04 0.63 9.88
CA PHE A 95 -1.82 0.67 8.45
C PHE A 95 -2.12 -0.69 7.82
N ILE A 96 -2.89 -0.68 6.73
CA ILE A 96 -3.13 -1.87 5.93
C ILE A 96 -2.56 -1.61 4.53
N LEU A 97 -1.65 -2.48 4.10
CA LEU A 97 -1.03 -2.46 2.79
C LEU A 97 -1.56 -3.61 1.94
N MET A 98 -2.06 -3.30 0.74
CA MET A 98 -2.43 -4.32 -0.24
C MET A 98 -1.69 -4.04 -1.55
N ASN A 99 -0.60 -4.76 -1.79
CA ASN A 99 0.11 -4.72 -3.06
C ASN A 99 -0.27 -5.96 -3.89
N THR A 100 -1.52 -5.99 -4.31
CA THR A 100 -2.11 -7.10 -5.05
C THR A 100 -1.73 -7.06 -6.54
N THR A 101 -2.24 -8.02 -7.29
CA THR A 101 -2.02 -8.15 -8.73
C THR A 101 -2.85 -7.13 -9.55
N TRP A 102 -2.91 -7.32 -10.87
CA TRP A 102 -3.65 -6.46 -11.79
C TRP A 102 -5.15 -6.47 -11.55
N HIS A 103 -5.81 -5.31 -11.63
CA HIS A 103 -7.25 -5.14 -11.39
C HIS A 103 -8.16 -5.99 -12.30
N TRP A 104 -7.66 -6.46 -13.44
CA TRP A 104 -8.38 -7.30 -14.38
C TRP A 104 -8.11 -8.80 -14.25
N ARG A 105 -7.39 -9.22 -13.19
CA ARG A 105 -7.23 -10.65 -12.91
C ARG A 105 -8.48 -11.24 -12.27
N ASN A 106 -8.74 -12.52 -12.58
CA ASN A 106 -9.84 -13.26 -11.99
C ASN A 106 -9.80 -13.21 -10.46
N TYR A 107 -10.95 -13.03 -9.85
CA TYR A 107 -11.16 -12.95 -8.41
C TYR A 107 -10.55 -11.74 -7.70
N ILE A 108 -9.91 -10.82 -8.41
CA ILE A 108 -9.33 -9.63 -7.80
C ILE A 108 -10.40 -8.69 -7.22
N SER A 109 -11.60 -8.71 -7.78
CA SER A 109 -12.75 -7.95 -7.26
C SER A 109 -13.04 -8.25 -5.80
N ASN A 110 -12.76 -9.48 -5.34
CA ASN A 110 -12.86 -9.85 -3.92
C ASN A 110 -11.99 -8.98 -2.98
N LEU A 111 -10.94 -8.34 -3.50
CA LEU A 111 -10.05 -7.45 -2.76
C LEU A 111 -10.24 -5.97 -3.11
N LEU A 112 -11.00 -5.64 -4.17
CA LEU A 112 -11.22 -4.28 -4.64
C LEU A 112 -12.65 -3.80 -4.43
N SER A 113 -13.59 -4.69 -4.08
CA SER A 113 -15.00 -4.37 -3.88
C SER A 113 -15.23 -3.46 -2.68
N SER A 114 -16.27 -2.66 -2.74
CA SER A 114 -16.73 -1.84 -1.60
C SER A 114 -17.06 -2.69 -0.39
N ASP A 115 -17.55 -3.92 -0.61
CA ASP A 115 -17.83 -4.88 0.46
C ASP A 115 -16.55 -5.25 1.20
N PHE A 116 -15.47 -5.55 0.49
CA PHE A 116 -14.17 -5.81 1.11
C PHE A 116 -13.54 -4.56 1.73
N LEU A 117 -13.62 -3.42 1.06
CA LEU A 117 -13.09 -2.16 1.62
C LEU A 117 -13.82 -1.74 2.91
N LYS A 118 -15.08 -2.09 3.09
CA LYS A 118 -15.81 -1.92 4.38
C LYS A 118 -15.23 -2.82 5.48
N ILE A 119 -14.88 -4.07 5.15
CA ILE A 119 -14.17 -4.98 6.06
C ILE A 119 -12.82 -4.37 6.45
N ILE A 120 -12.03 -3.92 5.48
CA ILE A 120 -10.75 -3.24 5.72
C ILE A 120 -10.93 -2.02 6.66
N ARG A 121 -11.93 -1.18 6.40
CA ARG A 121 -12.22 0.01 7.23
C ARG A 121 -12.55 -0.38 8.67
N HIS A 122 -13.25 -1.47 8.90
CA HIS A 122 -13.55 -1.99 10.24
C HIS A 122 -12.28 -2.41 11.00
N HIS A 123 -11.27 -2.93 10.28
CA HIS A 123 -10.00 -3.35 10.84
C HIS A 123 -8.95 -2.23 10.93
N LEU A 124 -9.28 -1.00 10.57
CA LEU A 124 -8.42 0.15 10.78
C LEU A 124 -8.71 0.83 12.13
N THR A 125 -7.66 1.30 12.80
CA THR A 125 -7.80 2.22 13.93
C THR A 125 -8.46 3.53 13.46
N THR A 126 -8.92 4.36 14.38
CA THR A 126 -9.63 5.63 14.07
C THR A 126 -8.81 6.58 13.18
N THR A 127 -7.48 6.52 13.24
CA THR A 127 -6.55 7.28 12.40
C THR A 127 -5.81 6.39 11.41
N GLY A 128 -6.23 5.14 11.27
CA GLY A 128 -5.61 4.15 10.41
C GLY A 128 -5.77 4.48 8.92
N ALA A 129 -4.90 3.91 8.11
CA ALA A 129 -4.92 4.12 6.68
C ALA A 129 -4.77 2.81 5.88
N LEU A 130 -5.50 2.73 4.78
CA LEU A 130 -5.33 1.72 3.74
C LEU A 130 -4.48 2.29 2.61
N TYR A 131 -3.47 1.55 2.17
CA TYR A 131 -2.69 1.87 0.98
C TYR A 131 -2.67 0.69 0.03
N TYR A 132 -3.29 0.83 -1.14
CA TYR A 132 -3.49 -0.31 -2.00
C TYR A 132 -3.31 -0.02 -3.50
N ASN A 133 -2.88 -1.05 -4.21
CA ASN A 133 -2.64 -1.00 -5.64
C ASN A 133 -3.97 -1.06 -6.41
N THR A 134 -4.27 -0.02 -7.15
CA THR A 134 -5.42 0.03 -8.05
C THR A 134 -5.05 -0.31 -9.50
N THR A 135 -3.75 -0.43 -9.79
CA THR A 135 -3.21 -0.56 -11.15
C THR A 135 -3.80 0.46 -12.14
N SER A 136 -4.11 1.65 -11.64
CA SER A 136 -4.72 2.78 -12.35
C SER A 136 -6.19 2.60 -12.73
N SER A 137 -6.88 1.54 -12.24
CA SER A 137 -8.32 1.38 -12.47
C SER A 137 -9.11 2.54 -11.86
N ILE A 138 -9.88 3.23 -12.69
CA ILE A 138 -10.77 4.30 -12.25
C ILE A 138 -11.88 3.78 -11.33
N ASP A 139 -12.39 2.57 -11.59
CA ASP A 139 -13.42 1.93 -10.77
C ASP A 139 -12.90 1.60 -9.37
N ALA A 140 -11.68 1.07 -9.26
CA ALA A 140 -11.06 0.78 -7.96
C ALA A 140 -10.80 2.07 -7.15
N ARG A 141 -10.41 3.17 -7.82
CA ARG A 141 -10.23 4.49 -7.19
C ARG A 141 -11.57 5.03 -6.69
N TYR A 142 -12.59 5.02 -7.55
CA TYR A 142 -13.93 5.47 -7.23
C TYR A 142 -14.54 4.66 -6.09
N THR A 143 -14.39 3.34 -6.10
CA THR A 143 -14.87 2.47 -5.02
C THR A 143 -14.26 2.84 -3.66
N ALA A 144 -12.98 3.27 -3.64
CA ALA A 144 -12.37 3.76 -2.41
C ALA A 144 -13.04 5.04 -1.90
N SER A 145 -13.35 6.00 -2.78
CA SER A 145 -13.96 7.28 -2.36
C SER A 145 -15.39 7.10 -1.83
N LEU A 146 -16.09 6.06 -2.25
CA LEU A 146 -17.41 5.71 -1.71
C LEU A 146 -17.34 5.15 -0.27
N VAL A 147 -16.21 4.53 0.09
CA VAL A 147 -16.06 3.86 1.39
C VAL A 147 -15.33 4.74 2.42
N PHE A 148 -14.34 5.52 1.98
CA PHE A 148 -13.49 6.32 2.87
C PHE A 148 -13.74 7.81 2.70
N PRO A 149 -13.84 8.60 3.80
CA PRO A 149 -14.02 10.05 3.74
C PRO A 149 -12.90 10.78 3.01
N TYR A 150 -11.68 10.24 3.07
CA TYR A 150 -10.51 10.79 2.39
C TYR A 150 -9.81 9.72 1.59
N SER A 151 -9.70 9.95 0.28
CA SER A 151 -9.04 9.05 -0.67
C SER A 151 -8.16 9.87 -1.60
N TYR A 152 -6.88 9.54 -1.67
CA TYR A 152 -5.92 10.22 -2.52
C TYR A 152 -5.16 9.23 -3.38
N THR A 153 -4.88 9.58 -4.62
CA THR A 153 -4.01 8.79 -5.49
C THR A 153 -2.56 9.21 -5.28
N TYR A 154 -1.69 8.22 -5.24
CA TYR A 154 -0.25 8.36 -5.40
C TYR A 154 0.21 7.38 -6.46
N LYS A 155 0.53 7.88 -7.65
CA LYS A 155 0.77 7.03 -8.84
C LYS A 155 -0.44 6.11 -9.10
N ASN A 156 -0.22 4.81 -9.17
CA ASN A 156 -1.27 3.79 -9.37
C ASN A 156 -1.83 3.21 -8.06
N PHE A 157 -1.51 3.81 -6.92
CA PHE A 157 -2.05 3.43 -5.61
C PHE A 157 -3.08 4.44 -5.12
N VAL A 158 -3.93 3.99 -4.23
CA VAL A 158 -4.80 4.85 -3.41
C VAL A 158 -4.37 4.72 -1.96
N ILE A 159 -4.24 5.88 -1.29
CA ILE A 159 -4.18 6.00 0.17
C ILE A 159 -5.54 6.48 0.65
N ALA A 160 -6.20 5.72 1.52
CA ALA A 160 -7.54 6.01 2.01
C ALA A 160 -7.60 5.95 3.54
N SER A 161 -8.32 6.88 4.17
CA SER A 161 -8.39 7.00 5.62
C SER A 161 -9.66 7.72 6.07
N ALA A 162 -9.97 7.63 7.36
CA ALA A 162 -10.99 8.46 8.02
C ALA A 162 -10.49 9.89 8.32
N VAL A 163 -9.18 10.15 8.23
CA VAL A 163 -8.55 11.45 8.49
C VAL A 163 -7.82 11.99 7.27
N ASP A 164 -7.75 13.32 7.14
CA ASP A 164 -7.09 13.98 6.01
C ASP A 164 -5.55 13.83 6.09
N ILE A 165 -5.02 12.90 5.30
CA ILE A 165 -3.58 12.61 5.22
C ILE A 165 -2.85 13.71 4.44
N ARG A 166 -3.43 14.28 3.39
CA ARG A 166 -2.79 15.28 2.53
C ARG A 166 -2.29 16.48 3.33
N ARG A 167 -3.10 17.00 4.25
CA ARG A 167 -2.72 18.13 5.11
C ARG A 167 -1.50 17.86 5.98
N LYS A 168 -1.30 16.60 6.42
CA LYS A 168 -0.11 16.23 7.20
C LYS A 168 1.11 16.18 6.31
N VAL A 169 1.01 15.53 5.15
CA VAL A 169 2.11 15.39 4.18
C VAL A 169 2.65 16.74 3.71
N GLU A 170 1.79 17.73 3.52
CA GLU A 170 2.17 19.08 3.09
C GLU A 170 2.88 19.91 4.16
N LYS A 171 2.66 19.62 5.45
CA LYS A 171 3.15 20.44 6.58
C LYS A 171 4.36 19.85 7.31
N GLN A 172 4.70 18.60 7.07
CA GLN A 172 5.75 17.90 7.79
C GLN A 172 7.10 17.94 7.04
N ASP A 173 8.19 17.72 7.77
CA ASP A 173 9.51 17.55 7.17
C ASP A 173 9.68 16.10 6.65
N ASN A 174 9.38 15.91 5.37
CA ASN A 174 9.45 14.61 4.72
C ASN A 174 10.89 14.05 4.65
N TYR A 175 11.89 14.91 4.56
CA TYR A 175 13.29 14.49 4.59
C TYR A 175 13.71 13.97 5.97
N ALA A 176 13.32 14.67 7.03
CA ALA A 176 13.57 14.21 8.40
C ALA A 176 12.91 12.88 8.69
N ILE A 177 11.72 12.62 8.13
CA ILE A 177 11.05 11.32 8.27
C ILE A 177 11.85 10.22 7.59
N LEU A 178 12.24 10.43 6.33
CA LEU A 178 13.00 9.43 5.55
C LEU A 178 14.40 9.19 6.12
N SER A 179 15.03 10.20 6.74
CA SER A 179 16.35 10.05 7.36
C SER A 179 16.38 9.12 8.57
N ARG A 180 15.24 8.84 9.18
CA ARG A 180 15.12 7.91 10.32
C ARG A 180 15.03 6.45 9.89
N LEU A 181 14.82 6.16 8.62
CA LEU A 181 14.72 4.79 8.13
C LEU A 181 16.06 4.08 8.19
N THR A 182 16.08 2.95 8.85
CA THR A 182 17.31 2.18 9.10
C THR A 182 17.02 0.69 8.89
N TRP A 183 17.91 0.01 8.17
CA TRP A 183 17.81 -1.44 8.00
C TRP A 183 18.07 -2.14 9.33
N PRO A 184 17.14 -2.95 9.86
CA PRO A 184 17.29 -3.54 11.21
C PRO A 184 18.44 -4.54 11.33
N ASP A 185 18.77 -5.24 10.25
CA ASP A 185 19.83 -6.24 10.19
C ASP A 185 21.24 -5.65 10.11
N THR A 186 21.40 -4.51 9.47
CA THR A 186 22.71 -3.88 9.24
C THR A 186 22.92 -2.60 10.02
N GLN A 187 21.86 -2.04 10.61
CA GLN A 187 21.83 -0.72 11.27
C GLN A 187 22.29 0.44 10.37
N LYS A 188 22.28 0.21 9.05
CA LYS A 188 22.64 1.23 8.07
C LYS A 188 21.40 2.06 7.66
N PRO A 189 21.57 3.37 7.44
CA PRO A 189 20.51 4.18 6.87
C PRO A 189 20.02 3.61 5.54
N VAL A 190 18.71 3.72 5.30
CA VAL A 190 18.07 3.32 4.03
C VAL A 190 18.51 4.23 2.89
N PHE A 191 18.67 5.53 3.19
CA PHE A 191 19.05 6.57 2.23
C PHE A 191 20.37 7.22 2.60
N SER A 192 21.20 7.51 1.58
CA SER A 192 22.38 8.35 1.68
C SER A 192 22.08 9.73 1.13
N PHE A 193 21.70 10.67 2.00
CA PHE A 193 21.38 12.06 1.60
C PHE A 193 22.57 12.83 1.05
N ASN A 194 23.79 12.33 1.23
CA ASN A 194 25.00 12.88 0.61
C ASN A 194 25.17 12.43 -0.85
N SER A 195 24.43 11.46 -1.32
CA SER A 195 24.44 11.01 -2.71
C SER A 195 23.51 11.90 -3.56
N PRO A 196 24.04 12.63 -4.56
CA PRO A 196 23.20 13.46 -5.45
C PRO A 196 22.12 12.63 -6.17
N ILE A 197 22.45 11.39 -6.56
CA ILE A 197 21.54 10.50 -7.28
C ILE A 197 20.38 10.07 -6.36
N GLU A 198 20.68 9.71 -5.09
CA GLU A 198 19.62 9.33 -4.15
C GLU A 198 18.76 10.52 -3.76
N LYS A 199 19.38 11.69 -3.56
CA LYS A 199 18.65 12.93 -3.30
C LYS A 199 17.69 13.26 -4.43
N GLN A 200 18.15 13.20 -5.69
CA GLN A 200 17.29 13.41 -6.85
C GLN A 200 16.11 12.42 -6.87
N SER A 201 16.37 11.14 -6.60
CA SER A 201 15.32 10.11 -6.56
C SER A 201 14.28 10.36 -5.45
N ILE A 202 14.73 10.87 -4.30
CA ILE A 202 13.84 11.27 -3.20
C ILE A 202 13.00 12.49 -3.62
N ASP A 203 13.62 13.50 -4.22
CA ASP A 203 12.93 14.70 -4.72
C ASP A 203 11.84 14.33 -5.73
N GLU A 204 12.15 13.45 -6.68
CA GLU A 204 11.20 12.97 -7.69
C GLU A 204 10.03 12.22 -7.03
N MET A 205 10.29 11.40 -6.02
CA MET A 205 9.27 10.69 -5.26
C MET A 205 8.36 11.65 -4.50
N LEU A 206 8.93 12.64 -3.80
CA LEU A 206 8.19 13.61 -2.99
C LEU A 206 7.43 14.64 -3.82
N LYS A 207 7.85 14.92 -5.07
CA LYS A 207 7.16 15.83 -5.99
C LYS A 207 5.85 15.28 -6.56
N VAL A 208 5.63 13.96 -6.50
CA VAL A 208 4.37 13.38 -6.97
C VAL A 208 3.24 13.81 -6.03
N PRO A 209 2.23 14.53 -6.52
CA PRO A 209 1.17 15.05 -5.66
C PRO A 209 0.23 13.94 -5.18
N LEU A 210 -0.36 14.17 -4.02
CA LEU A 210 -1.54 13.43 -3.57
C LEU A 210 -2.78 14.10 -4.19
N SER A 211 -3.33 13.48 -5.24
CA SER A 211 -4.54 13.98 -5.88
C SER A 211 -5.77 13.35 -5.22
N ASN A 212 -6.74 14.19 -4.83
CA ASN A 212 -8.01 13.69 -4.30
C ASN A 212 -8.73 12.89 -5.38
N VAL A 213 -9.29 11.74 -5.01
CA VAL A 213 -9.93 10.83 -5.98
C VAL A 213 -11.17 11.47 -6.62
N ASP A 214 -12.02 12.14 -5.85
CA ASP A 214 -13.25 12.76 -6.37
C ASP A 214 -12.91 13.96 -7.28
N GLU A 215 -11.93 14.79 -6.88
CA GLU A 215 -11.41 15.87 -7.72
C GLU A 215 -10.83 15.33 -9.04
N LEU A 216 -10.09 14.22 -8.99
CA LEU A 216 -9.52 13.57 -10.16
C LEU A 216 -10.61 13.05 -11.10
N ILE A 217 -11.65 12.37 -10.57
CA ILE A 217 -12.76 11.84 -11.35
C ILE A 217 -13.54 12.95 -12.03
N THR A 218 -13.79 14.06 -11.34
CA THR A 218 -14.56 15.19 -11.88
C THR A 218 -13.78 16.03 -12.88
N SER A 219 -12.46 16.16 -12.72
CA SER A 219 -11.60 16.99 -13.57
C SER A 219 -11.08 16.27 -14.81
N THR A 220 -11.02 14.95 -14.79
CA THR A 220 -10.49 14.15 -15.91
C THR A 220 -11.63 13.69 -16.82
N ARG A 221 -11.47 13.88 -18.14
CA ARG A 221 -12.38 13.31 -19.14
C ARG A 221 -12.04 11.83 -19.35
N TYR A 222 -12.70 10.98 -18.63
CA TYR A 222 -12.64 9.55 -18.89
C TYR A 222 -13.55 9.17 -20.05
N SER A 223 -13.23 8.09 -20.76
CA SER A 223 -14.07 7.55 -21.85
C SER A 223 -15.41 7.03 -21.36
N ARG A 224 -15.56 6.78 -20.07
CA ARG A 224 -16.75 6.32 -19.39
C ARG A 224 -16.82 6.84 -17.96
N GLN A 225 -17.99 6.78 -17.34
CA GLN A 225 -18.14 7.01 -15.90
C GLN A 225 -17.56 5.84 -15.11
N PRO A 226 -16.94 6.11 -13.93
CA PRO A 226 -16.51 5.05 -13.04
C PRO A 226 -17.70 4.33 -12.42
N GLU A 227 -17.53 3.06 -12.13
CA GLU A 227 -18.54 2.22 -11.48
C GLU A 227 -18.01 1.65 -10.18
N GLU A 228 -18.88 1.52 -9.18
CA GLU A 228 -18.56 0.85 -7.93
C GLU A 228 -18.28 -0.63 -8.19
N ILE A 229 -17.16 -1.13 -7.69
CA ILE A 229 -16.86 -2.56 -7.68
C ILE A 229 -17.55 -3.16 -6.44
N THR A 230 -18.39 -4.17 -6.66
CA THR A 230 -19.07 -4.93 -5.60
C THR A 230 -18.72 -6.41 -5.72
N ASP A 231 -19.03 -7.20 -4.69
CA ASP A 231 -18.86 -8.66 -4.74
C ASP A 231 -19.74 -9.33 -5.81
N ILE A 232 -20.75 -8.64 -6.28
CA ILE A 232 -21.75 -9.19 -7.23
C ILE A 232 -21.39 -8.86 -8.68
N ASN A 233 -20.89 -7.63 -8.96
CA ASN A 233 -20.75 -7.21 -10.34
C ASN A 233 -19.42 -7.62 -11.00
N MET A 234 -18.35 -7.86 -10.24
CA MET A 234 -17.02 -8.28 -10.74
C MET A 234 -16.52 -7.53 -11.99
N ILE A 235 -17.10 -6.37 -12.27
CA ILE A 235 -17.01 -5.68 -13.57
C ILE A 235 -15.58 -5.30 -13.94
N ASN A 236 -14.77 -5.02 -12.92
CA ASN A 236 -13.39 -4.62 -13.09
C ASN A 236 -12.52 -5.73 -13.72
N GLU A 237 -12.88 -7.00 -13.55
CA GLU A 237 -12.16 -8.15 -14.11
C GLU A 237 -12.33 -8.28 -15.64
N TYR A 238 -13.34 -7.63 -16.18
CA TYR A 238 -13.64 -7.65 -17.62
C TYR A 238 -13.16 -6.39 -18.35
N ARG A 239 -12.49 -5.47 -17.64
CA ARG A 239 -12.02 -4.18 -18.18
C ARG A 239 -10.52 -4.12 -18.31
N TYR A 240 -9.92 -5.01 -19.09
CA TYR A 240 -8.47 -4.92 -19.33
C TYR A 240 -8.11 -3.93 -20.41
N GLY A 241 -7.05 -3.20 -20.17
CA GLY A 241 -6.33 -2.42 -21.15
C GLY A 241 -6.92 -1.07 -21.53
N VAL A 242 -8.17 -0.76 -21.16
CA VAL A 242 -8.82 0.51 -21.56
C VAL A 242 -8.37 1.69 -20.68
N ASP A 243 -8.09 1.44 -19.39
CA ASP A 243 -7.62 2.45 -18.44
C ASP A 243 -6.10 2.35 -18.21
N PHE A 244 -5.40 1.57 -19.03
CA PHE A 244 -4.01 1.15 -18.77
C PHE A 244 -2.97 1.98 -19.49
N TRP A 245 -3.35 2.62 -20.60
CA TRP A 245 -2.46 3.45 -21.40
C TRP A 245 -2.89 4.90 -21.30
N PRO A 246 -1.95 5.81 -20.94
CA PRO A 246 -2.20 7.25 -20.96
C PRO A 246 -2.47 7.78 -22.36
#